data_570600421e9d8c1348f70707b52ca24b
#
_entry.id   570600421e9d8c1348f70707b52ca24b
#
_cell.length_a   1.000
_cell.length_b   1.000
_cell.length_c   1.000
_cell.angle_alpha   90.00
_cell.angle_beta   90.00
_cell.angle_gamma   90.00
#
_symmetry.space_group_name_H-M   'P 1'
#
loop_
_entity.id
_entity.type
_entity.pdbx_description
1 polymer ?
#
loop_
_entity_poly.entity_id
_entity_poly.type
_entity_poly.pdbx_seq_one_letter_code
_entity_poly.pdbx_strand_id
1 'polypeptide(L)'
;MIRFKNTYFSYDGKPLISGFSVNISRNEKVVLYGPSGSGKSTLVHAILGFVQPEQGEIIINNLPLSPDTINEIRQLTSWLPQDISLPYNTIREMILAPFEFKANQSRKPSDKEILAEFDKLDLEHDLLHKGISEISGGQKQRILLITTVLLRRPILLLDEPTSALDAQSVDLVINYLRSLTDTTIIAISHDQKLINSLDTKIKIG
;
A
#
# COMPACT_ATOMS: atom_id res chain seq x y z
N MET A 1 -10.81 -11.94 3.29
CA MET A 1 -10.50 -11.04 2.13
C MET A 1 -9.30 -11.53 1.35
N ILE A 2 -8.17 -11.78 2.00
CA ILE A 2 -6.95 -12.31 1.37
C ILE A 2 -6.52 -13.57 2.13
N ARG A 3 -6.22 -14.64 1.40
CA ARG A 3 -5.80 -15.92 1.99
C ARG A 3 -4.57 -16.47 1.28
N PHE A 4 -3.56 -16.76 2.05
CA PHE A 4 -2.42 -17.58 1.65
C PHE A 4 -2.61 -18.98 2.25
N LYS A 5 -2.44 -20.02 1.45
CA LYS A 5 -2.53 -21.42 1.87
C LYS A 5 -1.26 -22.15 1.49
N ASN A 6 -0.46 -22.49 2.50
CA ASN A 6 0.74 -23.30 2.38
C ASN A 6 1.65 -22.84 1.22
N THR A 7 1.90 -21.51 1.14
CA THR A 7 2.66 -20.93 0.04
C THR A 7 4.16 -20.99 0.29
N TYR A 8 4.91 -21.24 -0.79
CA TYR A 8 6.36 -21.33 -0.80
C TYR A 8 6.92 -20.36 -1.84
N PHE A 9 7.98 -19.66 -1.47
CA PHE A 9 8.69 -18.75 -2.35
C PHE A 9 10.19 -18.95 -2.20
N SER A 10 10.93 -18.91 -3.30
CA SER A 10 12.38 -18.93 -3.33
C SER A 10 12.93 -17.69 -4.04
N TYR A 11 14.17 -17.35 -3.72
CA TYR A 11 14.93 -16.32 -4.41
C TYR A 11 16.34 -16.87 -4.72
N ASP A 12 16.75 -16.82 -5.99
CA ASP A 12 18.02 -17.41 -6.48
C ASP A 12 18.21 -18.87 -6.03
N GLY A 13 17.14 -19.66 -6.10
CA GLY A 13 17.15 -21.08 -5.74
C GLY A 13 17.24 -21.35 -4.22
N LYS A 14 17.19 -20.33 -3.38
CA LYS A 14 17.17 -20.46 -1.92
C LYS A 14 15.76 -20.24 -1.37
N PRO A 15 15.27 -21.12 -0.48
CA PRO A 15 13.98 -20.91 0.18
C PRO A 15 13.96 -19.55 0.91
N LEU A 16 12.93 -18.74 0.62
CA LEU A 16 12.70 -17.45 1.24
C LEU A 16 11.53 -17.50 2.22
N ILE A 17 10.44 -18.13 1.80
CA ILE A 17 9.25 -18.34 2.62
C ILE A 17 8.82 -19.79 2.43
N SER A 18 8.54 -20.49 3.53
CA SER A 18 8.17 -21.91 3.50
C SER A 18 6.89 -22.18 4.25
N GLY A 19 5.87 -22.70 3.57
CA GLY A 19 4.59 -23.11 4.16
C GLY A 19 3.77 -21.98 4.76
N PHE A 20 3.89 -20.75 4.24
CA PHE A 20 3.20 -19.59 4.79
C PHE A 20 1.69 -19.70 4.57
N SER A 21 0.94 -19.57 5.67
CA SER A 21 -0.52 -19.61 5.68
C SER A 21 -1.07 -18.50 6.55
N VAL A 22 -1.95 -17.67 6.00
CA VAL A 22 -2.63 -16.61 6.72
C VAL A 22 -3.98 -16.33 6.09
N ASN A 23 -4.93 -15.89 6.89
CA ASN A 23 -6.23 -15.40 6.44
C ASN A 23 -6.44 -13.99 6.97
N ILE A 24 -6.53 -13.01 6.06
CA ILE A 24 -6.78 -11.61 6.36
C ILE A 24 -8.22 -11.30 6.02
N SER A 25 -8.96 -10.85 7.00
CA SER A 25 -10.39 -10.52 6.88
C SER A 25 -10.62 -9.21 6.11
N ARG A 26 -11.86 -8.97 5.71
CA ARG A 26 -12.24 -7.67 5.13
C ARG A 26 -12.09 -6.58 6.20
N ASN A 27 -11.57 -5.42 5.80
CA ASN A 27 -11.36 -4.22 6.62
C ASN A 27 -10.35 -4.40 7.76
N GLU A 28 -9.67 -5.54 7.82
CA GLU A 28 -8.58 -5.79 8.77
C GLU A 28 -7.32 -5.00 8.37
N LYS A 29 -6.62 -4.46 9.37
CA LYS A 29 -5.38 -3.72 9.20
C LYS A 29 -4.21 -4.54 9.71
N VAL A 30 -3.40 -5.04 8.79
CA VAL A 30 -2.31 -5.98 9.05
C VAL A 30 -0.98 -5.31 8.82
N VAL A 31 -0.01 -5.58 9.69
CA VAL A 31 1.39 -5.22 9.46
C VAL A 31 2.26 -6.47 9.33
N LEU A 32 3.03 -6.53 8.25
CA LEU A 32 4.10 -7.49 8.03
C LEU A 32 5.41 -6.88 8.54
N TYR A 33 6.07 -7.55 9.48
CA TYR A 33 7.33 -7.07 10.06
C TYR A 33 8.35 -8.19 10.18
N GLY A 34 9.63 -7.85 10.32
CA GLY A 34 10.72 -8.83 10.40
C GLY A 34 12.00 -8.32 9.75
N PRO A 35 13.08 -9.09 9.76
CA PRO A 35 14.37 -8.68 9.19
C PRO A 35 14.28 -8.26 7.73
N SER A 36 15.24 -7.43 7.26
CA SER A 36 15.38 -7.17 5.83
C SER A 36 15.70 -8.47 5.09
N GLY A 37 15.14 -8.63 3.89
CA GLY A 37 15.32 -9.86 3.09
C GLY A 37 14.49 -11.06 3.55
N SER A 38 13.60 -10.93 4.55
CA SER A 38 12.76 -12.06 5.02
C SER A 38 11.59 -12.40 4.11
N GLY A 39 11.35 -11.66 3.02
CA GLY A 39 10.27 -11.95 2.06
C GLY A 39 8.99 -11.13 2.24
N LYS A 40 8.97 -10.08 3.08
CA LYS A 40 7.78 -9.23 3.27
C LYS A 40 7.27 -8.62 1.96
N SER A 41 8.15 -7.99 1.20
CA SER A 41 7.80 -7.42 -0.11
C SER A 41 7.43 -8.50 -1.13
N THR A 42 7.98 -9.71 -1.02
CA THR A 42 7.58 -10.84 -1.85
C THR A 42 6.11 -11.20 -1.66
N LEU A 43 5.60 -11.19 -0.43
CA LEU A 43 4.18 -11.43 -0.15
C LEU A 43 3.28 -10.35 -0.76
N VAL A 44 3.66 -9.07 -0.66
CA VAL A 44 2.95 -7.95 -1.29
C VAL A 44 3.00 -8.07 -2.81
N HIS A 45 4.16 -8.35 -3.38
CA HIS A 45 4.33 -8.55 -4.82
C HIS A 45 3.54 -9.78 -5.32
N ALA A 46 3.40 -10.82 -4.51
CA ALA A 46 2.57 -11.97 -4.85
C ALA A 46 1.08 -11.58 -4.94
N ILE A 47 0.55 -10.76 -4.02
CA ILE A 47 -0.83 -10.25 -4.12
C ILE A 47 -1.04 -9.48 -5.43
N LEU A 48 -0.05 -8.71 -5.88
CA LEU A 48 -0.08 -7.96 -7.14
C LEU A 48 0.17 -8.83 -8.39
N GLY A 49 0.50 -10.12 -8.19
CA GLY A 49 0.81 -11.07 -9.27
C GLY A 49 2.14 -10.80 -9.97
N PHE A 50 3.07 -10.09 -9.32
CA PHE A 50 4.44 -9.90 -9.82
C PHE A 50 5.33 -11.11 -9.54
N VAL A 51 4.98 -11.88 -8.49
CA VAL A 51 5.66 -13.10 -8.08
C VAL A 51 4.62 -14.20 -7.91
N GLN A 52 4.90 -15.40 -8.42
CA GLN A 52 4.06 -16.58 -8.23
C GLN A 52 4.62 -17.46 -7.12
N PRO A 53 3.79 -18.05 -6.25
CA PRO A 53 4.26 -19.06 -5.31
C PRO A 53 4.67 -20.34 -6.08
N GLU A 54 5.75 -21.00 -5.63
CA GLU A 54 6.17 -22.30 -6.17
C GLU A 54 5.20 -23.42 -5.79
N GLN A 55 4.60 -23.30 -4.61
CA GLN A 55 3.60 -24.23 -4.07
C GLN A 55 2.56 -23.43 -3.28
N GLY A 56 1.39 -24.05 -3.10
CA GLY A 56 0.27 -23.44 -2.39
C GLY A 56 -0.59 -22.54 -3.28
N GLU A 57 -1.51 -21.83 -2.67
CA GLU A 57 -2.44 -20.96 -3.39
C GLU A 57 -2.64 -19.63 -2.66
N ILE A 58 -2.94 -18.59 -3.46
CA ILE A 58 -3.33 -17.27 -2.96
C ILE A 58 -4.73 -16.97 -3.49
N ILE A 59 -5.64 -16.59 -2.59
CA ILE A 59 -7.02 -16.24 -2.93
C ILE A 59 -7.28 -14.82 -2.44
N ILE A 60 -7.77 -13.96 -3.32
CA ILE A 60 -8.05 -12.56 -3.03
C ILE A 60 -9.50 -12.26 -3.42
N ASN A 61 -10.30 -11.85 -2.45
CA ASN A 61 -11.74 -11.61 -2.62
C ASN A 61 -12.48 -12.78 -3.31
N ASN A 62 -12.17 -14.01 -2.92
CA ASN A 62 -12.65 -15.28 -3.49
C ASN A 62 -12.15 -15.60 -4.91
N LEU A 63 -11.26 -14.80 -5.48
CA LEU A 63 -10.60 -15.05 -6.76
C LEU A 63 -9.26 -15.75 -6.51
N PRO A 64 -9.00 -16.93 -7.08
CA PRO A 64 -7.66 -17.50 -7.05
C PRO A 64 -6.71 -16.61 -7.85
N LEU A 65 -5.50 -16.42 -7.37
CA LEU A 65 -4.48 -15.66 -8.09
C LEU A 65 -4.02 -16.45 -9.31
N SER A 66 -4.35 -15.98 -10.49
CA SER A 66 -4.02 -16.62 -11.77
C SER A 66 -3.91 -15.58 -12.88
N PRO A 67 -3.35 -15.93 -14.06
CA PRO A 67 -3.34 -15.04 -15.22
C PRO A 67 -4.73 -14.54 -15.63
N ASP A 68 -5.78 -15.33 -15.43
CA ASP A 68 -7.15 -14.99 -15.81
C ASP A 68 -7.80 -13.98 -14.85
N THR A 69 -7.43 -14.02 -13.56
CA THR A 69 -8.06 -13.21 -12.51
C THR A 69 -7.23 -12.01 -12.08
N ILE A 70 -5.96 -11.95 -12.45
CA ILE A 70 -5.02 -10.91 -11.96
C ILE A 70 -5.47 -9.49 -12.29
N ASN A 71 -6.10 -9.26 -13.43
CA ASN A 71 -6.58 -7.93 -13.80
C ASN A 71 -7.74 -7.47 -12.90
N GLU A 72 -8.63 -8.39 -12.51
CA GLU A 72 -9.69 -8.11 -11.55
C GLU A 72 -9.13 -7.85 -10.15
N ILE A 73 -8.17 -8.66 -9.70
CA ILE A 73 -7.48 -8.49 -8.41
C ILE A 73 -6.78 -7.12 -8.34
N ARG A 74 -6.08 -6.70 -9.40
CA ARG A 74 -5.44 -5.37 -9.47
C ARG A 74 -6.44 -4.23 -9.42
N GLN A 75 -7.65 -4.42 -9.93
CA GLN A 75 -8.72 -3.43 -9.80
C GLN A 75 -9.28 -3.32 -8.37
N LEU A 76 -9.08 -4.32 -7.53
CA LEU A 76 -9.43 -4.27 -6.11
C LEU A 76 -8.30 -3.70 -5.23
N THR A 77 -7.13 -3.46 -5.78
CA THR A 77 -5.92 -3.18 -5.02
C THR A 77 -5.35 -1.82 -5.39
N SER A 78 -4.92 -1.05 -4.41
CA SER A 78 -4.03 0.09 -4.58
C SER A 78 -2.72 -0.18 -3.84
N TRP A 79 -1.61 0.32 -4.34
CA TRP A 79 -0.28 0.02 -3.82
C TRP A 79 0.59 1.27 -3.75
N LEU A 80 1.17 1.50 -2.56
CA LEU A 80 2.24 2.45 -2.31
C LEU A 80 3.56 1.68 -2.19
N PRO A 81 4.43 1.66 -3.19
CA PRO A 81 5.75 1.06 -3.10
C PRO A 81 6.70 1.93 -2.27
N GLN A 82 7.80 1.32 -1.78
CA GLN A 82 8.81 1.99 -0.97
C GLN A 82 9.48 3.15 -1.71
N ASP A 83 9.88 2.91 -2.95
CA ASP A 83 10.54 3.91 -3.80
C ASP A 83 9.70 4.21 -5.03
N ILE A 84 9.39 5.50 -5.22
CA ILE A 84 8.69 5.99 -6.39
C ILE A 84 9.48 7.13 -7.03
N SER A 85 9.98 6.88 -8.24
CA SER A 85 10.45 7.93 -9.13
C SER A 85 9.31 8.26 -10.10
N LEU A 86 8.80 9.48 -10.02
CA LEU A 86 7.67 9.92 -10.82
C LEU A 86 8.10 11.07 -11.74
N PRO A 87 7.88 10.96 -13.04
CA PRO A 87 8.27 11.96 -14.03
C PRO A 87 7.23 13.09 -14.17
N TYR A 88 6.73 13.59 -13.03
CA TYR A 88 5.75 14.68 -13.00
C TYR A 88 6.41 15.96 -12.49
N ASN A 89 5.94 17.11 -12.97
CA ASN A 89 6.47 18.42 -12.59
C ASN A 89 5.79 18.97 -11.34
N THR A 90 4.47 18.78 -11.20
CA THR A 90 3.66 19.30 -10.12
C THR A 90 3.03 18.22 -9.26
N ILE A 91 2.70 18.58 -8.02
CA ILE A 91 1.99 17.70 -7.08
C ILE A 91 0.63 17.29 -7.65
N ARG A 92 -0.11 18.24 -8.23
CA ARG A 92 -1.42 17.98 -8.81
C ARG A 92 -1.34 16.96 -9.95
N GLU A 93 -0.38 17.08 -10.86
CA GLU A 93 -0.13 16.10 -11.91
C GLU A 93 0.16 14.71 -11.32
N MET A 94 1.01 14.65 -10.32
CA MET A 94 1.37 13.39 -9.63
C MET A 94 0.14 12.72 -9.00
N ILE A 95 -0.72 13.46 -8.30
CA ILE A 95 -1.93 12.91 -7.68
C ILE A 95 -2.92 12.43 -8.74
N LEU A 96 -3.07 13.15 -9.84
CA LEU A 96 -4.04 12.84 -10.88
C LEU A 96 -3.57 11.78 -11.89
N ALA A 97 -2.28 11.51 -11.96
CA ALA A 97 -1.73 10.56 -12.94
C ALA A 97 -2.36 9.15 -12.93
N PRO A 98 -2.64 8.52 -11.79
CA PRO A 98 -3.32 7.23 -11.78
C PRO A 98 -4.74 7.29 -12.38
N PHE A 99 -5.38 8.46 -12.40
CA PHE A 99 -6.74 8.64 -12.92
C PHE A 99 -6.79 8.91 -14.43
N GLU A 100 -5.66 9.03 -15.09
CA GLU A 100 -5.58 9.06 -16.56
C GLU A 100 -5.79 7.66 -17.16
N PHE A 101 -5.59 6.59 -16.38
CA PHE A 101 -5.91 5.23 -16.82
C PHE A 101 -7.42 5.02 -16.86
N LYS A 102 -7.93 4.42 -17.96
CA LYS A 102 -9.36 4.17 -18.21
C LYS A 102 -10.08 3.52 -17.01
N ALA A 103 -9.42 2.58 -16.33
CA ALA A 103 -9.98 1.87 -15.18
C ALA A 103 -10.23 2.76 -13.93
N ASN A 104 -9.66 3.97 -13.91
CA ASN A 104 -9.72 4.88 -12.75
C ASN A 104 -10.44 6.19 -13.06
N GLN A 105 -10.69 6.51 -14.34
CA GLN A 105 -11.26 7.82 -14.75
C GLN A 105 -12.55 8.18 -14.01
N SER A 106 -13.44 7.20 -13.80
CA SER A 106 -14.70 7.43 -13.08
C SER A 106 -14.53 7.80 -11.58
N ARG A 107 -13.33 7.65 -11.05
CA ARG A 107 -12.98 7.95 -9.65
C ARG A 107 -12.09 9.18 -9.51
N LYS A 108 -11.82 9.91 -10.61
CA LYS A 108 -10.96 11.09 -10.61
C LYS A 108 -11.45 12.10 -9.57
N PRO A 109 -10.62 12.42 -8.56
CA PRO A 109 -11.03 13.33 -7.50
C PRO A 109 -11.07 14.76 -7.98
N SER A 110 -11.94 15.56 -7.40
CA SER A 110 -11.90 17.01 -7.47
C SER A 110 -10.77 17.58 -6.59
N ASP A 111 -10.34 18.79 -6.87
CA ASP A 111 -9.35 19.49 -6.01
C ASP A 111 -9.87 19.62 -4.57
N LYS A 112 -11.18 19.80 -4.38
CA LYS A 112 -11.82 19.83 -3.04
C LYS A 112 -11.63 18.50 -2.28
N GLU A 113 -11.77 17.37 -2.95
CA GLU A 113 -11.55 16.05 -2.33
C GLU A 113 -10.07 15.84 -2.01
N ILE A 114 -9.16 16.28 -2.87
CA ILE A 114 -7.71 16.21 -2.62
C ILE A 114 -7.35 17.05 -1.38
N LEU A 115 -7.82 18.27 -1.31
CA LEU A 115 -7.55 19.18 -0.18
C LEU A 115 -8.15 18.66 1.13
N ALA A 116 -9.31 18.03 1.09
CA ALA A 116 -9.89 17.37 2.27
C ALA A 116 -9.03 16.19 2.79
N GLU A 117 -8.29 15.50 1.91
CA GLU A 117 -7.30 14.51 2.34
C GLU A 117 -6.01 15.17 2.86
N PHE A 118 -5.62 16.33 2.31
CA PHE A 118 -4.48 17.12 2.81
C PHE A 118 -4.71 17.54 4.27
N ASP A 119 -5.91 18.03 4.60
CA ASP A 119 -6.28 18.40 5.98
C ASP A 119 -6.08 17.26 6.98
N LYS A 120 -6.38 16.01 6.60
CA LYS A 120 -6.24 14.83 7.47
C LYS A 120 -4.77 14.48 7.77
N LEU A 121 -3.86 14.88 6.91
CA LEU A 121 -2.42 14.60 7.05
C LEU A 121 -1.59 15.87 7.29
N ASP A 122 -2.22 16.96 7.73
CA ASP A 122 -1.56 18.23 8.06
C ASP A 122 -0.65 18.72 6.92
N LEU A 123 -1.23 18.80 5.70
CA LEU A 123 -0.58 19.32 4.51
C LEU A 123 -1.21 20.65 4.10
N GLU A 124 -0.39 21.65 3.85
CA GLU A 124 -0.84 22.95 3.38
C GLU A 124 -1.46 22.87 1.97
N HIS A 125 -2.56 23.57 1.74
CA HIS A 125 -3.33 23.53 0.49
C HIS A 125 -2.53 24.03 -0.72
N ASP A 126 -1.64 25.01 -0.52
CA ASP A 126 -0.79 25.57 -1.57
C ASP A 126 0.18 24.53 -2.17
N LEU A 127 0.51 23.46 -1.44
CA LEU A 127 1.32 22.35 -1.93
C LEU A 127 0.74 21.73 -3.21
N LEU A 128 -0.59 21.75 -3.39
CA LEU A 128 -1.22 21.17 -4.59
C LEU A 128 -0.68 21.76 -5.91
N HIS A 129 -0.24 23.00 -5.87
CA HIS A 129 0.26 23.74 -7.05
C HIS A 129 1.79 23.82 -7.11
N LYS A 130 2.51 23.33 -6.10
CA LYS A 130 3.98 23.34 -6.07
C LYS A 130 4.60 22.26 -6.97
N GLY A 131 5.85 22.49 -7.30
CA GLY A 131 6.71 21.50 -7.95
C GLY A 131 7.11 20.37 -6.99
N ILE A 132 7.32 19.16 -7.52
CA ILE A 132 7.75 18.01 -6.70
C ILE A 132 9.11 18.26 -6.03
N SER A 133 9.97 19.06 -6.63
CA SER A 133 11.28 19.43 -6.07
C SER A 133 11.20 20.44 -4.91
N GLU A 134 10.05 21.07 -4.69
CA GLU A 134 9.86 22.12 -3.68
C GLU A 134 9.34 21.56 -2.34
N ILE A 135 9.05 20.25 -2.26
CA ILE A 135 8.49 19.62 -1.07
C ILE A 135 9.50 18.71 -0.36
N SER A 136 9.31 18.55 0.95
CA SER A 136 10.11 17.63 1.75
C SER A 136 9.80 16.16 1.43
N GLY A 137 10.71 15.25 1.77
CA GLY A 137 10.51 13.81 1.65
C GLY A 137 9.26 13.33 2.41
N GLY A 138 9.03 13.86 3.60
CA GLY A 138 7.85 13.53 4.41
C GLY A 138 6.55 14.06 3.82
N GLN A 139 6.54 15.24 3.24
CA GLN A 139 5.38 15.75 2.49
C GLN A 139 5.10 14.87 1.28
N LYS A 140 6.13 14.52 0.50
CA LYS A 140 6.01 13.62 -0.65
C LYS A 140 5.40 12.28 -0.25
N GLN A 141 5.88 11.68 0.83
CA GLN A 141 5.39 10.39 1.33
C GLN A 141 3.90 10.46 1.70
N ARG A 142 3.48 11.50 2.42
CA ARG A 142 2.07 11.72 2.79
C ARG A 142 1.19 11.95 1.56
N ILE A 143 1.66 12.71 0.57
CA ILE A 143 0.92 12.96 -0.68
C ILE A 143 0.78 11.66 -1.51
N LEU A 144 1.81 10.83 -1.58
CA LEU A 144 1.74 9.53 -2.25
C LEU A 144 0.76 8.58 -1.56
N LEU A 145 0.70 8.59 -0.24
CA LEU A 145 -0.29 7.84 0.52
C LEU A 145 -1.71 8.32 0.18
N ILE A 146 -1.96 9.63 0.18
CA ILE A 146 -3.24 10.22 -0.24
C ILE A 146 -3.61 9.77 -1.65
N THR A 147 -2.68 9.86 -2.60
CA THR A 147 -2.91 9.43 -3.99
C THR A 147 -3.39 7.99 -4.05
N THR A 148 -2.78 7.12 -3.25
CA THR A 148 -3.12 5.69 -3.20
C THR A 148 -4.51 5.46 -2.58
N VAL A 149 -4.88 6.22 -1.55
CA VAL A 149 -6.19 6.15 -0.89
C VAL A 149 -7.30 6.73 -1.78
N LEU A 150 -7.04 7.79 -2.52
CA LEU A 150 -8.01 8.42 -3.46
C LEU A 150 -8.44 7.47 -4.58
N LEU A 151 -7.69 6.40 -4.88
CA LEU A 151 -8.13 5.34 -5.79
C LEU A 151 -9.33 4.56 -5.26
N ARG A 152 -9.66 4.67 -3.96
CA ARG A 152 -10.83 4.06 -3.31
C ARG A 152 -10.95 2.56 -3.59
N ARG A 153 -9.84 1.86 -3.46
CA ARG A 153 -9.78 0.40 -3.62
C ARG A 153 -10.01 -0.29 -2.28
N PRO A 154 -10.70 -1.46 -2.24
CA PRO A 154 -10.97 -2.18 -1.00
C PRO A 154 -9.72 -2.80 -0.35
N ILE A 155 -8.60 -2.88 -1.07
CA ILE A 155 -7.33 -3.39 -0.57
C ILE A 155 -6.25 -2.31 -0.78
N LEU A 156 -5.56 -1.95 0.30
CA LEU A 156 -4.45 -0.99 0.30
C LEU A 156 -3.18 -1.70 0.74
N LEU A 157 -2.19 -1.75 -0.14
CA LEU A 157 -0.87 -2.31 0.12
C LEU A 157 0.12 -1.15 0.31
N LEU A 158 0.86 -1.17 1.42
CA LEU A 158 1.79 -0.10 1.80
C LEU A 158 3.17 -0.69 2.09
N ASP A 159 4.18 -0.28 1.35
CA ASP A 159 5.57 -0.67 1.61
C ASP A 159 6.31 0.50 2.26
N GLU A 160 6.64 0.36 3.54
CA GLU A 160 7.31 1.35 4.40
C GLU A 160 6.67 2.76 4.36
N PRO A 161 5.36 2.90 4.67
CA PRO A 161 4.64 4.17 4.51
C PRO A 161 5.10 5.29 5.44
N THR A 162 5.95 4.98 6.44
CA THR A 162 6.44 5.92 7.45
C THR A 162 7.94 6.18 7.41
N SER A 163 8.69 5.58 6.46
CA SER A 163 10.16 5.59 6.45
C SER A 163 10.80 6.98 6.32
N ALA A 164 10.12 7.93 5.69
CA ALA A 164 10.62 9.30 5.48
C ALA A 164 9.99 10.33 6.45
N LEU A 165 9.28 9.88 7.51
CA LEU A 165 8.49 10.73 8.38
C LEU A 165 9.16 10.96 9.73
N ASP A 166 8.98 12.17 10.27
CA ASP A 166 9.23 12.45 11.69
C ASP A 166 8.18 11.82 12.60
N ALA A 167 8.43 11.81 13.91
CA ALA A 167 7.59 11.13 14.88
C ALA A 167 6.14 11.66 14.93
N GLN A 168 5.92 12.96 14.68
CA GLN A 168 4.60 13.58 14.66
C GLN A 168 3.84 13.16 13.38
N SER A 169 4.51 13.19 12.23
CA SER A 169 3.94 12.75 10.96
C SER A 169 3.61 11.25 10.96
N VAL A 170 4.39 10.41 11.66
CA VAL A 170 4.06 8.98 11.86
C VAL A 170 2.73 8.84 12.59
N ASP A 171 2.48 9.59 13.66
CA ASP A 171 1.23 9.53 14.41
C ASP A 171 0.03 9.97 13.55
N LEU A 172 0.19 11.01 12.70
CA LEU A 172 -0.82 11.43 11.74
C LEU A 172 -1.16 10.31 10.74
N VAL A 173 -0.15 9.68 10.15
CA VAL A 173 -0.35 8.57 9.20
C VAL A 173 -1.03 7.38 9.88
N ILE A 174 -0.65 7.01 11.09
CA ILE A 174 -1.30 5.94 11.85
C ILE A 174 -2.79 6.25 12.06
N ASN A 175 -3.13 7.45 12.52
CA ASN A 175 -4.51 7.87 12.74
C ASN A 175 -5.30 7.87 11.42
N TYR A 176 -4.68 8.34 10.36
CA TYR A 176 -5.26 8.33 9.02
C TYR A 176 -5.58 6.90 8.54
N LEU A 177 -4.64 5.97 8.63
CA LEU A 177 -4.85 4.57 8.25
C LEU A 177 -5.95 3.92 9.09
N ARG A 178 -6.01 4.21 10.39
CA ARG A 178 -7.07 3.71 11.29
C ARG A 178 -8.44 4.25 10.94
N SER A 179 -8.54 5.47 10.42
CA SER A 179 -9.80 6.08 10.00
C SER A 179 -10.40 5.46 8.74
N LEU A 180 -9.63 4.69 7.95
CA LEU A 180 -10.09 4.01 6.74
C LEU A 180 -10.86 2.72 7.09
N THR A 181 -12.10 2.84 7.57
CA THR A 181 -12.89 1.73 8.12
C THR A 181 -13.27 0.66 7.10
N ASP A 182 -13.45 1.05 5.83
CA ASP A 182 -13.92 0.15 4.77
C ASP A 182 -12.79 -0.43 3.91
N THR A 183 -11.54 -0.32 4.38
CA THR A 183 -10.34 -0.71 3.63
C THR A 183 -9.55 -1.77 4.37
N THR A 184 -9.25 -2.87 3.70
CA THR A 184 -8.28 -3.88 4.15
C THR A 184 -6.88 -3.36 3.88
N ILE A 185 -6.05 -3.23 4.91
CA ILE A 185 -4.70 -2.68 4.80
C ILE A 185 -3.67 -3.77 5.08
N ILE A 186 -2.67 -3.88 4.22
CA ILE A 186 -1.46 -4.66 4.48
C ILE A 186 -0.28 -3.69 4.36
N ALA A 187 0.34 -3.39 5.49
CA ALA A 187 1.53 -2.56 5.56
C ALA A 187 2.78 -3.40 5.83
N ILE A 188 3.87 -3.10 5.17
CA ILE A 188 5.21 -3.54 5.58
C ILE A 188 5.81 -2.40 6.39
N SER A 189 6.37 -2.69 7.55
CA SER A 189 7.05 -1.65 8.32
C SER A 189 8.11 -2.20 9.27
N HIS A 190 9.12 -1.35 9.53
CA HIS A 190 10.08 -1.47 10.60
C HIS A 190 9.80 -0.50 11.76
N ASP A 191 8.85 0.42 11.59
CA ASP A 191 8.46 1.39 12.60
C ASP A 191 7.63 0.74 13.72
N GLN A 192 8.13 0.79 14.96
CA GLN A 192 7.49 0.17 16.12
C GLN A 192 6.13 0.81 16.46
N LYS A 193 5.94 2.12 16.20
CA LYS A 193 4.65 2.78 16.44
C LYS A 193 3.60 2.22 15.48
N LEU A 194 3.92 2.13 14.18
CA LEU A 194 3.00 1.57 13.18
C LEU A 194 2.71 0.10 13.46
N ILE A 195 3.75 -0.71 13.75
CA ILE A 195 3.61 -2.13 14.11
C ILE A 195 2.67 -2.31 15.30
N ASN A 196 2.77 -1.43 16.32
CA ASN A 196 1.95 -1.54 17.52
C ASN A 196 0.53 -0.98 17.36
N SER A 197 0.25 -0.26 16.30
CA SER A 197 -1.00 0.48 16.10
C SER A 197 -2.00 -0.21 15.19
N LEU A 198 -1.59 -1.21 14.39
CA LEU A 198 -2.48 -1.97 13.52
C LEU A 198 -3.04 -3.22 14.24
N ASP A 199 -4.17 -3.74 13.70
CA ASP A 199 -4.97 -4.78 14.36
C ASP A 199 -4.21 -6.11 14.48
N THR A 200 -3.54 -6.52 13.41
CA THR A 200 -2.84 -7.81 13.33
C THR A 200 -1.38 -7.63 12.94
N LYS A 201 -0.50 -8.28 13.68
CA LYS A 201 0.95 -8.27 13.47
C LYS A 201 1.42 -9.64 12.98
N ILE A 202 2.03 -9.70 11.81
CA ILE A 202 2.54 -10.94 11.23
C ILE A 202 4.06 -10.81 11.09
N LYS A 203 4.77 -11.63 11.84
CA LYS A 203 6.22 -11.71 11.75
C LYS A 203 6.62 -12.60 10.57
N ILE A 204 7.52 -12.14 9.73
CA ILE A 204 8.10 -12.88 8.61
C ILE A 204 9.60 -13.09 8.86
N GLY A 205 10.03 -14.35 8.86
CA GLY A 205 11.40 -14.76 9.17
C GLY A 205 11.58 -15.28 10.59
#